data_31483bf19acc22f0ab03c59ef80b54e5
#
_entry.id   31483bf19acc22f0ab03c59ef80b54e5
#
_cell.length_a   1.000
_cell.length_b   1.000
_cell.length_c   1.000
_cell.angle_alpha   90.00
_cell.angle_beta   90.00
_cell.angle_gamma   90.00
#
_symmetry.space_group_name_H-M   'P 1'
#
loop_
_entity.id
_entity.type
_entity.pdbx_description
1 polymer ?
#
loop_
_entity_poly.entity_id
_entity_poly.type
_entity_poly.pdbx_seq_one_letter_code
_entity_poly.pdbx_strand_id
1 'polypeptide(L)'
;MDGKLNHKTNTFTDFIACARYLIDQKFTSKDLLAARGGSAGGLLIGAIANMAPDLFGALVAEVPFVDCLTTILDETLPLTSSEWEEWGNPIVDSDVYMYMKSYCPYDNVVAGRILPPILATAGLNDPRVSYWEPAKWVAKIRYLSPETTVFLKTEMGAGHGGPSGRYDAWRDEARVLAFIIRTLGQDSPGGQLKA
;
A
#
# COMPACT_ATOMS: atom_id res chain seq x y z
N MET A 1 -8.39 -21.81 -4.04
CA MET A 1 -7.61 -20.56 -4.08
C MET A 1 -8.41 -19.49 -3.34
N ASP A 2 -8.05 -19.28 -2.09
CA ASP A 2 -8.91 -18.57 -1.13
C ASP A 2 -8.51 -17.10 -0.90
N GLY A 3 -7.86 -16.46 -1.89
CA GLY A 3 -7.42 -15.06 -1.84
C GLY A 3 -7.65 -14.27 -3.12
N LYS A 4 -8.60 -14.69 -3.97
CA LYS A 4 -8.98 -13.99 -5.21
C LYS A 4 -10.49 -13.95 -5.40
N LEU A 5 -10.95 -13.15 -6.35
CA LEU A 5 -12.38 -12.97 -6.63
C LEU A 5 -13.15 -12.65 -5.35
N ASN A 6 -14.27 -13.32 -5.10
CA ASN A 6 -15.13 -13.11 -3.92
C ASN A 6 -14.46 -13.46 -2.57
N HIS A 7 -13.23 -13.95 -2.59
CA HIS A 7 -12.42 -14.26 -1.41
C HIS A 7 -11.20 -13.35 -1.26
N LYS A 8 -11.11 -12.27 -2.04
CA LYS A 8 -9.96 -11.36 -2.05
C LYS A 8 -9.65 -10.76 -0.69
N THR A 9 -10.64 -10.49 0.13
CA THR A 9 -10.46 -9.96 1.48
C THR A 9 -9.67 -10.88 2.40
N ASN A 10 -9.61 -12.20 2.14
CA ASN A 10 -8.78 -13.12 2.90
C ASN A 10 -7.30 -12.72 2.85
N THR A 11 -6.82 -12.20 1.71
CA THR A 11 -5.44 -11.68 1.59
C THR A 11 -5.12 -10.63 2.66
N PHE A 12 -6.07 -9.76 2.96
CA PHE A 12 -5.90 -8.67 3.94
C PHE A 12 -6.06 -9.16 5.37
N THR A 13 -7.09 -9.97 5.62
CA THR A 13 -7.38 -10.50 6.96
C THR A 13 -6.29 -11.46 7.44
N ASP A 14 -5.74 -12.28 6.57
CA ASP A 14 -4.64 -13.20 6.89
C ASP A 14 -3.36 -12.41 7.24
N PHE A 15 -3.05 -11.37 6.48
CA PHE A 15 -1.91 -10.49 6.79
C PHE A 15 -2.09 -9.79 8.13
N ILE A 16 -3.29 -9.28 8.40
CA ILE A 16 -3.64 -8.67 9.70
C ILE A 16 -3.53 -9.69 10.83
N ALA A 17 -3.97 -10.93 10.62
CA ALA A 17 -3.85 -11.99 11.61
C ALA A 17 -2.38 -12.31 11.92
N CYS A 18 -1.51 -12.36 10.91
CA CYS A 18 -0.07 -12.53 11.12
C CYS A 18 0.54 -11.37 11.92
N ALA A 19 0.17 -10.13 11.62
CA ALA A 19 0.64 -8.96 12.37
C ALA A 19 0.21 -9.03 13.85
N ARG A 20 -1.05 -9.36 14.12
CA ARG A 20 -1.56 -9.56 15.48
C ARG A 20 -0.81 -10.66 16.20
N TYR A 21 -0.60 -11.81 15.55
CA TYR A 21 0.15 -12.91 16.15
C TYR A 21 1.56 -12.49 16.58
N LEU A 22 2.29 -11.77 15.73
CA LEU A 22 3.64 -11.30 16.06
C LEU A 22 3.64 -10.36 17.28
N ILE A 23 2.64 -9.50 17.40
CA ILE A 23 2.48 -8.59 18.54
C ILE A 23 2.08 -9.36 19.80
N ASP A 24 1.10 -10.25 19.71
CA ASP A 24 0.59 -11.04 20.85
C ASP A 24 1.65 -11.97 21.42
N GLN A 25 2.48 -12.55 20.55
CA GLN A 25 3.62 -13.39 20.92
C GLN A 25 4.85 -12.58 21.37
N LYS A 26 4.77 -11.23 21.38
CA LYS A 26 5.83 -10.32 21.81
C LYS A 26 7.11 -10.40 20.95
N PHE A 27 7.02 -10.82 19.71
CA PHE A 27 8.13 -10.72 18.75
C PHE A 27 8.41 -9.25 18.39
N THR A 28 7.36 -8.42 18.42
CA THR A 28 7.43 -6.99 18.13
C THR A 28 6.30 -6.26 18.88
N SER A 29 6.19 -4.95 18.68
CA SER A 29 5.05 -4.14 19.08
C SER A 29 4.47 -3.41 17.88
N LYS A 30 3.24 -2.89 17.99
CA LYS A 30 2.62 -2.06 16.96
C LYS A 30 3.50 -0.88 16.53
N ASP A 31 4.24 -0.28 17.45
CA ASP A 31 5.09 0.87 17.20
C ASP A 31 6.42 0.49 16.50
N LEU A 32 6.77 -0.79 16.51
CA LEU A 32 8.00 -1.34 15.90
C LEU A 32 7.72 -2.25 14.70
N LEU A 33 6.46 -2.38 14.28
CA LEU A 33 6.07 -3.20 13.14
C LEU A 33 5.83 -2.33 11.92
N ALA A 34 6.63 -2.52 10.88
CA ALA A 34 6.40 -1.93 9.58
C ALA A 34 5.87 -2.97 8.59
N ALA A 35 5.02 -2.53 7.65
CA ALA A 35 4.60 -3.36 6.53
C ALA A 35 5.00 -2.69 5.20
N ARG A 36 5.44 -3.51 4.23
CA ARG A 36 5.88 -3.08 2.91
C ARG A 36 5.29 -3.97 1.83
N GLY A 37 4.83 -3.39 0.74
CA GLY A 37 4.32 -4.13 -0.41
C GLY A 37 4.28 -3.29 -1.67
N GLY A 38 4.47 -3.95 -2.82
CA GLY A 38 4.49 -3.30 -4.13
C GLY A 38 3.39 -3.80 -5.05
N SER A 39 2.93 -2.97 -5.99
CA SER A 39 1.93 -3.34 -7.01
C SER A 39 0.63 -3.86 -6.34
N ALA A 40 0.21 -5.08 -6.62
CA ALA A 40 -0.88 -5.75 -5.91
C ALA A 40 -0.63 -5.89 -4.40
N GLY A 41 0.65 -6.06 -3.98
CA GLY A 41 1.05 -5.98 -2.57
C GLY A 41 0.89 -4.57 -1.99
N GLY A 42 0.98 -3.53 -2.82
CA GLY A 42 0.67 -2.15 -2.46
C GLY A 42 -0.84 -1.93 -2.22
N LEU A 43 -1.71 -2.65 -2.96
CA LEU A 43 -3.15 -2.72 -2.65
C LEU A 43 -3.35 -3.30 -1.26
N LEU A 44 -2.67 -4.41 -0.92
CA LEU A 44 -2.70 -4.99 0.42
C LEU A 44 -2.32 -3.95 1.47
N ILE A 45 -1.21 -3.22 1.28
CA ILE A 45 -0.78 -2.17 2.22
C ILE A 45 -1.85 -1.08 2.38
N GLY A 46 -2.44 -0.61 1.28
CA GLY A 46 -3.51 0.39 1.33
C GLY A 46 -4.78 -0.13 2.02
N ALA A 47 -5.14 -1.40 1.78
CA ALA A 47 -6.30 -2.02 2.42
C ALA A 47 -6.09 -2.19 3.94
N ILE A 48 -4.94 -2.69 4.39
CA ILE A 48 -4.65 -2.83 5.83
C ILE A 48 -4.50 -1.49 6.53
N ALA A 49 -4.05 -0.44 5.84
CA ALA A 49 -4.04 0.93 6.38
C ALA A 49 -5.46 1.38 6.77
N ASN A 50 -6.46 1.02 5.97
CA ASN A 50 -7.86 1.32 6.27
C ASN A 50 -8.48 0.35 7.29
N MET A 51 -8.13 -0.95 7.24
CA MET A 51 -8.78 -2.00 8.03
C MET A 51 -8.22 -2.12 9.46
N ALA A 52 -6.91 -1.93 9.61
CA ALA A 52 -6.21 -2.16 10.88
C ALA A 52 -5.03 -1.17 11.09
N PRO A 53 -5.29 0.16 11.06
CA PRO A 53 -4.24 1.17 11.17
C PRO A 53 -3.43 1.05 12.47
N ASP A 54 -4.05 0.60 13.54
CA ASP A 54 -3.43 0.55 14.87
C ASP A 54 -2.38 -0.57 15.05
N LEU A 55 -2.17 -1.41 14.04
CA LEU A 55 -1.23 -2.53 14.12
C LEU A 55 0.19 -2.18 13.63
N PHE A 56 0.36 -1.04 12.95
CA PHE A 56 1.61 -0.73 12.27
C PHE A 56 2.15 0.63 12.68
N GLY A 57 3.47 0.71 12.89
CA GLY A 57 4.19 1.96 13.12
C GLY A 57 4.59 2.67 11.83
N ALA A 58 4.71 1.96 10.72
CA ALA A 58 5.02 2.52 9.40
C ALA A 58 4.50 1.63 8.26
N LEU A 59 4.09 2.24 7.15
CA LEU A 59 3.65 1.54 5.95
C LEU A 59 4.43 2.04 4.72
N VAL A 60 4.85 1.11 3.86
CA VAL A 60 5.50 1.42 2.58
C VAL A 60 4.71 0.78 1.45
N ALA A 61 4.17 1.60 0.56
CA ALA A 61 3.38 1.20 -0.59
C ALA A 61 4.12 1.59 -1.88
N GLU A 62 4.71 0.60 -2.56
CA GLU A 62 5.52 0.83 -3.75
C GLU A 62 4.72 0.57 -5.01
N VAL A 63 4.68 1.57 -5.92
CA VAL A 63 3.88 1.51 -7.15
C VAL A 63 2.50 0.87 -6.92
N PRO A 64 1.76 1.32 -5.88
CA PRO A 64 0.67 0.56 -5.30
C PRO A 64 -0.61 0.64 -6.12
N PHE A 65 -1.28 -0.49 -6.28
CA PHE A 65 -2.57 -0.63 -6.95
C PHE A 65 -3.71 -0.20 -6.01
N VAL A 66 -3.80 1.10 -5.70
CA VAL A 66 -4.67 1.64 -4.64
C VAL A 66 -5.97 2.28 -5.11
N ASP A 67 -6.13 2.50 -6.40
CA ASP A 67 -7.38 2.93 -7.04
C ASP A 67 -7.94 1.81 -7.92
N CYS A 68 -7.86 0.59 -7.42
CA CYS A 68 -8.10 -0.64 -8.16
C CYS A 68 -9.48 -0.70 -8.82
N LEU A 69 -10.52 -0.18 -8.16
CA LEU A 69 -11.86 -0.17 -8.74
C LEU A 69 -11.94 0.70 -10.00
N THR A 70 -11.41 1.93 -9.95
CA THR A 70 -11.39 2.82 -11.12
C THR A 70 -10.60 2.22 -12.28
N THR A 71 -9.43 1.63 -11.97
CA THR A 71 -8.57 1.02 -12.98
C THR A 71 -9.22 -0.19 -13.65
N ILE A 72 -9.84 -1.09 -12.88
CA ILE A 72 -10.48 -2.29 -13.44
C ILE A 72 -11.79 -1.99 -14.19
N LEU A 73 -12.34 -0.78 -14.05
CA LEU A 73 -13.46 -0.30 -14.87
C LEU A 73 -13.02 0.24 -16.25
N ASP A 74 -11.73 0.42 -16.48
CA ASP A 74 -11.19 0.95 -17.74
C ASP A 74 -10.54 -0.17 -18.59
N GLU A 75 -11.29 -0.70 -19.55
CA GLU A 75 -10.85 -1.76 -20.48
C GLU A 75 -9.70 -1.32 -21.40
N THR A 76 -9.45 -0.02 -21.52
CA THR A 76 -8.39 0.50 -22.39
C THR A 76 -7.00 0.37 -21.76
N LEU A 77 -6.94 0.15 -20.45
CA LEU A 77 -5.69 -0.05 -19.74
C LEU A 77 -5.10 -1.45 -19.98
N PRO A 78 -3.77 -1.57 -20.15
CA PRO A 78 -3.13 -2.79 -20.68
C PRO A 78 -3.39 -4.07 -19.91
N LEU A 79 -3.62 -4.00 -18.60
CA LEU A 79 -3.76 -5.19 -17.74
C LEU A 79 -5.20 -5.48 -17.36
N THR A 80 -6.13 -4.53 -17.52
CA THR A 80 -7.50 -4.63 -16.97
C THR A 80 -8.20 -5.93 -17.34
N SER A 81 -8.32 -6.23 -18.63
CA SER A 81 -9.04 -7.42 -19.08
C SER A 81 -8.38 -8.74 -18.68
N SER A 82 -7.06 -8.78 -18.62
CA SER A 82 -6.31 -9.97 -18.20
C SER A 82 -6.36 -10.23 -16.70
N GLU A 83 -6.65 -9.20 -15.90
CA GLU A 83 -6.70 -9.29 -14.45
C GLU A 83 -8.11 -9.54 -13.89
N TRP A 84 -9.14 -9.60 -14.72
CA TRP A 84 -10.48 -9.98 -14.27
C TRP A 84 -10.56 -11.39 -13.64
N GLU A 85 -9.62 -12.28 -13.98
CA GLU A 85 -9.51 -13.60 -13.34
C GLU A 85 -9.06 -13.52 -11.87
N GLU A 86 -8.40 -12.43 -11.48
CA GLU A 86 -7.95 -12.18 -10.11
C GLU A 86 -8.97 -11.35 -9.33
N TRP A 87 -9.43 -10.24 -9.93
CA TRP A 87 -10.25 -9.24 -9.25
C TRP A 87 -11.76 -9.42 -9.48
N GLY A 88 -12.16 -10.05 -10.57
CA GLY A 88 -13.50 -10.05 -11.11
C GLY A 88 -13.73 -8.92 -12.13
N ASN A 89 -14.84 -8.96 -12.83
CA ASN A 89 -15.20 -7.95 -13.81
C ASN A 89 -16.35 -7.05 -13.31
N PRO A 90 -16.03 -5.86 -12.73
CA PRO A 90 -17.02 -4.95 -12.18
C PRO A 90 -17.83 -4.20 -13.25
N ILE A 91 -17.48 -4.31 -14.53
CA ILE A 91 -18.19 -3.65 -15.63
C ILE A 91 -19.51 -4.37 -15.92
N VAL A 92 -19.49 -5.70 -15.82
CA VAL A 92 -20.64 -6.56 -16.17
C VAL A 92 -21.35 -7.12 -14.94
N ASP A 93 -20.75 -7.03 -13.76
CA ASP A 93 -21.27 -7.60 -12.52
C ASP A 93 -21.25 -6.57 -11.37
N SER A 94 -22.45 -6.14 -10.98
CA SER A 94 -22.63 -5.16 -9.90
C SER A 94 -22.20 -5.68 -8.53
N ASP A 95 -22.27 -6.98 -8.27
CA ASP A 95 -21.84 -7.56 -6.99
C ASP A 95 -20.31 -7.54 -6.89
N VAL A 96 -19.63 -7.82 -8.00
CA VAL A 96 -18.17 -7.65 -8.10
C VAL A 96 -17.77 -6.18 -7.88
N TYR A 97 -18.51 -5.22 -8.48
CA TYR A 97 -18.29 -3.80 -8.28
C TYR A 97 -18.38 -3.43 -6.79
N MET A 98 -19.48 -3.82 -6.15
CA MET A 98 -19.69 -3.52 -4.72
C MET A 98 -18.67 -4.19 -3.83
N TYR A 99 -18.27 -5.42 -4.16
CA TYR A 99 -17.24 -6.14 -3.44
C TYR A 99 -15.87 -5.46 -3.57
N MET A 100 -15.44 -5.12 -4.79
CA MET A 100 -14.19 -4.39 -5.01
C MET A 100 -14.19 -3.04 -4.30
N LYS A 101 -15.29 -2.31 -4.35
CA LYS A 101 -15.45 -1.03 -3.65
C LYS A 101 -15.27 -1.17 -2.15
N SER A 102 -15.68 -2.29 -1.57
CA SER A 102 -15.59 -2.52 -0.12
C SER A 102 -14.14 -2.61 0.40
N TYR A 103 -13.18 -2.95 -0.45
CA TYR A 103 -11.77 -3.06 -0.05
C TYR A 103 -10.82 -2.12 -0.81
N CYS A 104 -11.26 -1.46 -1.88
CA CYS A 104 -10.43 -0.53 -2.65
C CYS A 104 -9.81 0.55 -1.73
N PRO A 105 -8.49 0.65 -1.62
CA PRO A 105 -7.85 1.57 -0.68
C PRO A 105 -8.28 3.02 -0.85
N TYR A 106 -8.37 3.48 -2.09
CA TYR A 106 -8.80 4.84 -2.41
C TYR A 106 -10.23 5.13 -1.93
N ASP A 107 -11.16 4.21 -2.17
CA ASP A 107 -12.57 4.41 -1.82
C ASP A 107 -12.82 4.40 -0.30
N ASN A 108 -11.99 3.69 0.46
CA ASN A 108 -12.18 3.47 1.89
C ASN A 108 -11.33 4.36 2.81
N VAL A 109 -10.76 5.47 2.29
CA VAL A 109 -10.15 6.50 3.15
C VAL A 109 -11.24 7.20 3.96
N VAL A 110 -11.16 7.11 5.30
CA VAL A 110 -12.15 7.67 6.23
C VAL A 110 -11.69 9.03 6.73
N ALA A 111 -12.57 10.03 6.65
CA ALA A 111 -12.29 11.37 7.12
C ALA A 111 -12.00 11.42 8.63
N GLY A 112 -10.95 12.13 9.01
CA GLY A 112 -10.53 12.30 10.41
C GLY A 112 -9.84 11.07 11.03
N ARG A 113 -9.71 9.98 10.29
CA ARG A 113 -9.02 8.78 10.78
C ARG A 113 -7.52 8.91 10.53
N ILE A 114 -6.74 8.97 11.60
CA ILE A 114 -5.29 9.01 11.51
C ILE A 114 -4.78 7.62 11.12
N LEU A 115 -3.98 7.56 10.06
CA LEU A 115 -3.32 6.36 9.59
C LEU A 115 -1.86 6.33 10.09
N PRO A 116 -1.21 5.16 10.11
CA PRO A 116 0.24 5.08 10.32
C PRO A 116 0.96 5.96 9.30
N PRO A 117 2.18 6.44 9.59
CA PRO A 117 3.00 7.11 8.59
C PRO A 117 3.18 6.24 7.33
N ILE A 118 2.97 6.85 6.15
CA ILE A 118 2.99 6.14 4.86
C ILE A 118 4.04 6.76 3.94
N LEU A 119 4.86 5.90 3.33
CA LEU A 119 5.66 6.24 2.15
C LEU A 119 5.05 5.53 0.94
N ALA A 120 4.49 6.30 0.01
CA ALA A 120 4.06 5.80 -1.29
C ALA A 120 5.11 6.14 -2.35
N THR A 121 5.34 5.23 -3.30
CA THR A 121 6.19 5.49 -4.47
C THR A 121 5.41 5.35 -5.77
N ALA A 122 5.87 6.00 -6.85
CA ALA A 122 5.29 5.90 -8.17
C ALA A 122 6.38 6.00 -9.24
N GLY A 123 6.16 5.40 -10.40
CA GLY A 123 6.93 5.65 -11.62
C GLY A 123 6.08 6.43 -12.61
N LEU A 124 6.57 7.56 -13.14
CA LEU A 124 5.79 8.37 -14.09
C LEU A 124 5.41 7.58 -15.34
N ASN A 125 6.32 6.71 -15.78
CA ASN A 125 6.17 5.90 -16.99
C ASN A 125 5.75 4.46 -16.68
N ASP A 126 5.07 4.24 -15.56
CA ASP A 126 4.60 2.91 -15.18
C ASP A 126 3.44 2.45 -16.08
N PRO A 127 3.63 1.35 -16.87
CA PRO A 127 2.59 0.85 -17.76
C PRO A 127 1.62 -0.13 -17.10
N ARG A 128 1.85 -0.50 -15.83
CA ARG A 128 1.05 -1.49 -15.10
C ARG A 128 0.13 -0.85 -14.08
N VAL A 129 0.73 -0.02 -13.21
CA VAL A 129 0.00 0.76 -12.21
C VAL A 129 0.29 2.22 -12.46
N SER A 130 -0.69 2.92 -12.97
CA SER A 130 -0.53 4.31 -13.36
C SER A 130 -0.18 5.20 -12.17
N TYR A 131 0.76 6.14 -12.37
CA TYR A 131 1.27 7.03 -11.32
C TYR A 131 0.17 7.84 -10.61
N TRP A 132 -0.96 8.06 -11.28
CA TRP A 132 -2.08 8.80 -10.68
C TRP A 132 -2.79 8.03 -9.57
N GLU A 133 -2.71 6.70 -9.51
CA GLU A 133 -3.32 5.94 -8.43
C GLU A 133 -2.73 6.31 -7.06
N PRO A 134 -1.41 6.15 -6.82
CA PRO A 134 -0.82 6.61 -5.55
C PRO A 134 -0.91 8.12 -5.37
N ALA A 135 -0.86 8.93 -6.45
CA ALA A 135 -0.98 10.37 -6.34
C ALA A 135 -2.38 10.81 -5.85
N LYS A 136 -3.45 10.25 -6.42
CA LYS A 136 -4.83 10.48 -5.98
C LYS A 136 -5.05 10.00 -4.54
N TRP A 137 -4.55 8.81 -4.22
CA TRP A 137 -4.69 8.22 -2.90
C TRP A 137 -4.02 9.07 -1.82
N VAL A 138 -2.77 9.49 -2.03
CA VAL A 138 -2.04 10.38 -1.12
C VAL A 138 -2.74 11.73 -0.99
N ALA A 139 -3.22 12.32 -2.10
CA ALA A 139 -3.97 13.58 -2.07
C ALA A 139 -5.26 13.44 -1.25
N LYS A 140 -6.00 12.34 -1.41
CA LYS A 140 -7.22 12.05 -0.65
C LYS A 140 -6.95 11.86 0.84
N ILE A 141 -5.88 11.15 1.21
CA ILE A 141 -5.46 11.00 2.62
C ILE A 141 -5.15 12.37 3.22
N ARG A 142 -4.35 13.19 2.55
CA ARG A 142 -4.01 14.55 3.03
C ARG A 142 -5.22 15.44 3.22
N TYR A 143 -6.22 15.31 2.35
CA TYR A 143 -7.45 16.09 2.44
C TYR A 143 -8.38 15.62 3.56
N LEU A 144 -8.59 14.30 3.68
CA LEU A 144 -9.53 13.72 4.63
C LEU A 144 -8.94 13.50 6.02
N SER A 145 -7.63 13.30 6.12
CA SER A 145 -6.90 12.99 7.36
C SER A 145 -5.59 13.79 7.43
N PRO A 146 -5.66 15.13 7.57
CA PRO A 146 -4.50 16.01 7.47
C PRO A 146 -3.43 15.76 8.54
N GLU A 147 -3.77 15.10 9.63
CA GLU A 147 -2.83 14.71 10.68
C GLU A 147 -2.01 13.45 10.31
N THR A 148 -2.41 12.72 9.27
CA THR A 148 -1.65 11.56 8.78
C THR A 148 -0.37 12.02 8.08
N THR A 149 0.77 11.54 8.51
CA THR A 149 2.04 11.74 7.81
C THR A 149 2.08 10.85 6.57
N VAL A 150 1.97 11.42 5.38
CA VAL A 150 2.03 10.67 4.13
C VAL A 150 2.92 11.35 3.11
N PHE A 151 3.86 10.58 2.57
CA PHE A 151 4.80 11.01 1.53
C PHE A 151 4.50 10.31 0.21
N LEU A 152 4.69 11.03 -0.88
CA LEU A 152 4.71 10.46 -2.23
C LEU A 152 6.05 10.79 -2.88
N LYS A 153 6.72 9.76 -3.37
CA LYS A 153 7.91 9.89 -4.21
C LYS A 153 7.59 9.38 -5.61
N THR A 154 7.65 10.26 -6.60
CA THR A 154 7.48 9.89 -8.01
C THR A 154 8.83 9.89 -8.73
N GLU A 155 9.21 8.76 -9.31
CA GLU A 155 10.38 8.65 -10.20
C GLU A 155 9.99 9.08 -11.61
N MET A 156 10.53 10.20 -12.04
CA MET A 156 10.15 10.84 -13.30
C MET A 156 10.64 10.09 -14.54
N GLY A 157 11.71 9.32 -14.42
CA GLY A 157 12.30 8.54 -15.51
C GLY A 157 12.03 7.03 -15.42
N ALA A 158 11.28 6.56 -14.42
CA ALA A 158 11.11 5.14 -14.16
C ALA A 158 9.70 4.64 -14.50
N GLY A 159 9.62 3.35 -14.81
CA GLY A 159 8.38 2.57 -14.88
C GLY A 159 8.13 1.74 -13.62
N HIS A 160 7.43 0.61 -13.78
CA HIS A 160 7.00 -0.26 -12.66
C HIS A 160 8.15 -0.84 -11.82
N GLY A 161 9.29 -1.11 -12.43
CA GLY A 161 10.47 -1.67 -11.76
C GLY A 161 11.38 -0.66 -11.06
N GLY A 162 10.99 0.61 -11.01
CA GLY A 162 11.84 1.67 -10.45
C GLY A 162 12.94 2.13 -11.39
N PRO A 163 13.92 2.92 -10.91
CA PRO A 163 15.00 3.45 -11.73
C PRO A 163 15.93 2.34 -12.22
N SER A 164 16.41 2.50 -13.47
CA SER A 164 17.41 1.61 -14.05
C SER A 164 18.80 1.96 -13.52
N GLY A 165 19.56 0.91 -13.18
CA GLY A 165 20.92 1.06 -12.65
C GLY A 165 21.04 0.61 -11.19
N ARG A 166 22.10 -0.17 -10.92
CA ARG A 166 22.34 -0.79 -9.61
C ARG A 166 22.37 0.23 -8.47
N TYR A 167 23.08 1.33 -8.66
CA TYR A 167 23.25 2.32 -7.58
C TYR A 167 22.01 3.17 -7.35
N ASP A 168 21.18 3.37 -8.35
CA ASP A 168 19.92 4.11 -8.21
C ASP A 168 18.88 3.27 -7.48
N ALA A 169 18.81 1.98 -7.79
CA ALA A 169 17.99 1.03 -7.04
C ALA A 169 18.43 0.94 -5.56
N TRP A 170 19.71 0.93 -5.27
CA TRP A 170 20.22 0.93 -3.89
C TRP A 170 19.91 2.23 -3.16
N ARG A 171 19.95 3.38 -3.84
CA ARG A 171 19.56 4.67 -3.24
C ARG A 171 18.09 4.70 -2.90
N ASP A 172 17.25 4.10 -3.74
CA ASP A 172 15.83 3.99 -3.46
C ASP A 172 15.53 3.06 -2.29
N GLU A 173 16.18 1.91 -2.25
CA GLU A 173 16.09 1.01 -1.09
C GLU A 173 16.57 1.69 0.18
N ALA A 174 17.68 2.42 0.13
CA ALA A 174 18.17 3.17 1.29
C ALA A 174 17.18 4.23 1.78
N ARG A 175 16.42 4.88 0.89
CA ARG A 175 15.36 5.83 1.28
C ARG A 175 14.21 5.14 1.98
N VAL A 176 13.78 3.99 1.46
CA VAL A 176 12.72 3.18 2.08
C VAL A 176 13.14 2.74 3.47
N LEU A 177 14.35 2.20 3.63
CA LEU A 177 14.89 1.79 4.92
C LEU A 177 15.05 2.97 5.88
N ALA A 178 15.55 4.12 5.40
CA ALA A 178 15.66 5.33 6.21
C ALA A 178 14.29 5.83 6.68
N PHE A 179 13.25 5.78 5.83
CA PHE A 179 11.90 6.11 6.24
C PHE A 179 11.42 5.20 7.37
N ILE A 180 11.56 3.88 7.21
CA ILE A 180 11.13 2.89 8.22
C ILE A 180 11.87 3.11 9.54
N ILE A 181 13.20 3.16 9.51
CA ILE A 181 14.05 3.30 10.71
C ILE A 181 13.71 4.59 11.46
N ARG A 182 13.60 5.70 10.73
CA ARG A 182 13.29 7.00 11.33
C ARG A 182 11.88 7.04 11.93
N THR A 183 10.92 6.50 11.22
CA THR A 183 9.51 6.48 11.65
C THR A 183 9.32 5.61 12.89
N LEU A 184 10.00 4.48 12.98
CA LEU A 184 9.94 3.59 14.13
C LEU A 184 10.81 4.07 15.32
N GLY A 185 11.40 5.27 15.24
CA GLY A 185 12.17 5.86 16.34
C GLY A 185 13.53 5.20 16.61
N GLN A 186 14.05 4.43 15.64
CA GLN A 186 15.35 3.75 15.77
C GLN A 186 16.54 4.67 15.42
N ASP A 187 16.27 5.94 15.13
CA ASP A 187 17.23 6.92 14.60
C ASP A 187 18.00 7.70 15.70
N SER A 188 17.81 7.39 16.98
CA SER A 188 18.51 8.08 18.06
C SER A 188 19.96 7.62 18.14
N PRO A 189 20.95 8.53 18.00
CA PRO A 189 22.35 8.21 18.29
C PRO A 189 22.50 7.94 19.80
N GLY A 190 22.28 6.72 20.21
CA GLY A 190 22.27 6.30 21.60
C GLY A 190 21.28 5.20 21.93
N GLY A 191 20.50 4.74 20.97
CA GLY A 191 19.65 3.56 21.11
C GLY A 191 20.51 2.32 21.33
N GLN A 192 20.88 2.06 22.59
CA GLN A 192 21.44 0.77 22.98
C GLN A 192 20.43 -0.32 22.62
N LEU A 193 20.81 -1.18 21.70
CA LEU A 193 20.19 -2.49 21.54
C LEU A 193 20.20 -3.14 22.94
N LYS A 194 19.05 -3.12 23.60
CA LYS A 194 18.86 -3.96 24.76
C LYS A 194 18.74 -5.39 24.26
N ALA A 195 19.78 -6.19 24.52
CA ALA A 195 19.82 -7.61 24.28
C ALA A 195 18.74 -8.35 25.07
#